data_055d427ed6e9631924b7c68686201f77
#
_entry.id   055d427ed6e9631924b7c68686201f77
#
_cell.length_a   1.000
_cell.length_b   1.000
_cell.length_c   1.000
_cell.angle_alpha   90.00
_cell.angle_beta   90.00
_cell.angle_gamma   90.00
#
_symmetry.space_group_name_H-M   'P 1'
#
loop_
_entity.id
_entity.type
_entity.pdbx_description
1 polymer ?
#
loop_
_entity_poly.entity_id
_entity_poly.type
_entity_poly.pdbx_seq_one_letter_code
_entity_poly.pdbx_strand_id
1 'polypeptide(L)'
;MDISVVISIFNEKESLRELVAGIRDVLCKASLSHEIIMVSDGSTDGSWEEIESLAKELNTEQPIIRGICFRRNYGKSAALFCGFEKAQGDVVITMDADLQDDPQELPELYRMVKEEGYDLVSGWKKKRYDNRLTKNLPSKIYNATARWVTKTKLHDMNCGLKAYKNEVVKNIEVYGEMHRYIPFLAKEAGYTNIGEKPVHHHKRKYGSSKFGMSRFVNGYLDLMTLWFLQKFGKKPMHLFGVWGTLMFLIGGAIALWIIIRKLVLQAQMQAQLNLNGVTDIKLRGVTDQPLFYIALVVVVIGVMLFLTGFIAELISRNAQGRNNYQIKKEF
;
A
#
# COMPACT_ATOMS: atom_id res chain seq x y z
N MET A 1 -21.47 -7.29 20.02
CA MET A 1 -20.26 -6.62 20.54
C MET A 1 -20.10 -5.33 19.78
N ASP A 2 -19.91 -4.21 20.48
CA ASP A 2 -19.90 -2.90 19.83
C ASP A 2 -18.56 -2.60 19.16
N ILE A 3 -17.46 -2.83 19.86
CA ILE A 3 -16.11 -2.43 19.39
C ILE A 3 -15.11 -3.57 19.44
N SER A 4 -14.31 -3.72 18.38
CA SER A 4 -13.04 -4.45 18.39
C SER A 4 -11.89 -3.47 18.25
N VAL A 5 -11.02 -3.36 19.27
CA VAL A 5 -9.80 -2.55 19.20
C VAL A 5 -8.65 -3.41 18.74
N VAL A 6 -8.09 -3.15 17.57
CA VAL A 6 -6.96 -3.90 16.99
C VAL A 6 -5.66 -3.14 17.19
N ILE A 7 -4.70 -3.74 17.88
CA ILE A 7 -3.42 -3.15 18.25
C ILE A 7 -2.28 -3.98 17.66
N SER A 8 -1.49 -3.38 16.76
CA SER A 8 -0.26 -3.99 16.26
C SER A 8 0.91 -3.65 17.20
N ILE A 9 1.67 -4.66 17.62
CA ILE A 9 2.70 -4.55 18.66
C ILE A 9 4.03 -5.07 18.13
N PHE A 10 5.08 -4.26 18.25
CA PHE A 10 6.45 -4.67 17.98
C PHE A 10 7.42 -4.04 18.97
N ASN A 11 7.82 -4.79 19.99
CA ASN A 11 8.72 -4.34 21.07
C ASN A 11 8.19 -3.08 21.77
N GLU A 12 7.04 -3.19 22.43
CA GLU A 12 6.35 -2.11 23.14
C GLU A 12 5.84 -2.59 24.54
N LYS A 13 6.57 -3.52 25.20
CA LYS A 13 6.17 -4.13 26.47
C LYS A 13 5.73 -3.12 27.52
N GLU A 14 6.50 -2.03 27.69
CA GLU A 14 6.31 -1.06 28.79
C GLU A 14 4.99 -0.28 28.68
N SER A 15 4.44 -0.14 27.47
CA SER A 15 3.23 0.65 27.21
C SER A 15 1.93 -0.17 27.31
N LEU A 16 1.98 -1.50 27.18
CA LEU A 16 0.80 -2.33 26.97
C LEU A 16 -0.19 -2.28 28.15
N ARG A 17 0.29 -2.36 29.37
CA ARG A 17 -0.57 -2.36 30.56
C ARG A 17 -1.33 -1.04 30.71
N GLU A 18 -0.63 0.07 30.54
CA GLU A 18 -1.22 1.42 30.60
C GLU A 18 -2.24 1.62 29.46
N LEU A 19 -1.91 1.18 28.25
CA LEU A 19 -2.80 1.26 27.08
C LEU A 19 -4.09 0.49 27.29
N VAL A 20 -4.00 -0.78 27.69
CA VAL A 20 -5.16 -1.64 27.95
C VAL A 20 -6.05 -1.06 29.05
N ALA A 21 -5.44 -0.57 30.15
CA ALA A 21 -6.18 0.06 31.24
C ALA A 21 -6.92 1.31 30.75
N GLY A 22 -6.29 2.18 29.95
CA GLY A 22 -6.90 3.37 29.38
C GLY A 22 -8.06 3.07 28.44
N ILE A 23 -7.90 2.10 27.54
CA ILE A 23 -8.95 1.67 26.61
C ILE A 23 -10.16 1.14 27.40
N ARG A 24 -9.94 0.27 28.38
CA ARG A 24 -11.02 -0.32 29.17
C ARG A 24 -11.76 0.72 30.00
N ASP A 25 -11.02 1.63 30.67
CA ASP A 25 -11.64 2.69 31.47
C ASP A 25 -12.59 3.55 30.64
N VAL A 26 -12.17 3.95 29.44
CA VAL A 26 -12.97 4.78 28.53
C VAL A 26 -14.18 4.02 28.00
N LEU A 27 -14.01 2.79 27.51
CA LEU A 27 -15.11 2.03 26.92
C LEU A 27 -16.11 1.54 27.95
N CYS A 28 -15.66 1.18 29.17
CA CYS A 28 -16.57 0.85 30.28
C CYS A 28 -17.39 2.07 30.73
N LYS A 29 -16.77 3.27 30.84
CA LYS A 29 -17.49 4.50 31.14
C LYS A 29 -18.53 4.86 30.08
N ALA A 30 -18.24 4.55 28.81
CA ALA A 30 -19.19 4.72 27.71
C ALA A 30 -20.24 3.60 27.60
N SER A 31 -20.20 2.58 28.47
CA SER A 31 -21.07 1.39 28.42
C SER A 31 -21.05 0.66 27.09
N LEU A 32 -19.87 0.61 26.42
CA LEU A 32 -19.66 -0.06 25.14
C LEU A 32 -19.02 -1.44 25.36
N SER A 33 -19.68 -2.49 24.85
CA SER A 33 -19.15 -3.83 24.84
C SER A 33 -17.96 -3.93 23.88
N HIS A 34 -16.80 -4.49 24.34
CA HIS A 34 -15.58 -4.43 23.55
C HIS A 34 -14.69 -5.63 23.71
N GLU A 35 -13.86 -5.86 22.72
CA GLU A 35 -12.67 -6.73 22.75
C GLU A 35 -11.43 -5.96 22.34
N ILE A 36 -10.27 -6.40 22.82
CA ILE A 36 -8.96 -5.86 22.46
C ILE A 36 -8.15 -6.98 21.82
N ILE A 37 -7.84 -6.85 20.54
CA ILE A 37 -7.08 -7.80 19.76
C ILE A 37 -5.64 -7.30 19.65
N MET A 38 -4.74 -7.98 20.33
CA MET A 38 -3.33 -7.61 20.45
C MET A 38 -2.49 -8.53 19.58
N VAL A 39 -1.89 -7.96 18.51
CA VAL A 39 -1.08 -8.76 17.57
C VAL A 39 0.39 -8.42 17.75
N SER A 40 1.14 -9.36 18.34
CA SER A 40 2.60 -9.27 18.49
C SER A 40 3.29 -9.68 17.19
N ASP A 41 3.90 -8.71 16.52
CA ASP A 41 4.59 -8.88 15.23
C ASP A 41 6.04 -9.36 15.44
N GLY A 42 6.21 -10.52 16.07
CA GLY A 42 7.51 -11.11 16.33
C GLY A 42 8.36 -10.31 17.33
N SER A 43 7.74 -9.77 18.39
CA SER A 43 8.44 -9.04 19.45
C SER A 43 9.43 -9.92 20.20
N THR A 44 10.54 -9.32 20.67
CA THR A 44 11.64 -10.00 21.39
C THR A 44 11.90 -9.42 22.77
N ASP A 45 11.14 -8.42 23.20
CA ASP A 45 11.31 -7.66 24.44
C ASP A 45 10.44 -8.15 25.62
N GLY A 46 9.71 -9.26 25.44
CA GLY A 46 8.74 -9.74 26.42
C GLY A 46 7.34 -9.14 26.26
N SER A 47 7.03 -8.46 25.13
CA SER A 47 5.69 -7.98 24.84
C SER A 47 4.66 -9.09 24.78
N TRP A 48 5.04 -10.28 24.27
CA TRP A 48 4.12 -11.41 24.19
C TRP A 48 3.74 -11.92 25.58
N GLU A 49 4.71 -12.10 26.46
CA GLU A 49 4.51 -12.53 27.84
C GLU A 49 3.61 -11.55 28.61
N GLU A 50 3.73 -10.24 28.34
CA GLU A 50 2.86 -9.23 28.92
C GLU A 50 1.42 -9.35 28.40
N ILE A 51 1.22 -9.64 27.11
CA ILE A 51 -0.11 -9.88 26.53
C ILE A 51 -0.75 -11.13 27.16
N GLU A 52 0.02 -12.22 27.31
CA GLU A 52 -0.47 -13.45 27.99
C GLU A 52 -0.86 -13.18 29.46
N SER A 53 -0.08 -12.34 30.16
CA SER A 53 -0.38 -11.94 31.55
C SER A 53 -1.68 -11.14 31.62
N LEU A 54 -1.83 -10.13 30.77
CA LEU A 54 -3.04 -9.30 30.69
C LEU A 54 -4.27 -10.11 30.35
N ALA A 55 -4.15 -11.07 29.42
CA ALA A 55 -5.26 -11.95 29.07
C ALA A 55 -5.67 -12.86 30.25
N LYS A 56 -4.73 -13.43 30.99
CA LYS A 56 -5.02 -14.24 32.20
C LYS A 56 -5.69 -13.42 33.30
N GLU A 57 -5.29 -12.17 33.46
CA GLU A 57 -5.81 -11.26 34.47
C GLU A 57 -7.22 -10.77 34.15
N LEU A 58 -7.53 -10.51 32.88
CA LEU A 58 -8.72 -9.78 32.47
C LEU A 58 -9.81 -10.64 31.82
N ASN A 59 -9.48 -11.84 31.31
CA ASN A 59 -10.44 -12.76 30.70
C ASN A 59 -11.07 -13.69 31.77
N THR A 60 -11.69 -13.13 32.81
CA THR A 60 -12.26 -13.92 33.91
C THR A 60 -13.65 -14.47 33.60
N GLU A 61 -14.55 -13.62 33.08
CA GLU A 61 -15.94 -14.00 32.76
C GLU A 61 -16.20 -14.01 31.26
N GLN A 62 -15.60 -13.10 30.53
CA GLN A 62 -15.68 -13.02 29.06
C GLN A 62 -14.30 -12.73 28.46
N PRO A 63 -13.99 -13.26 27.28
CA PRO A 63 -12.72 -13.00 26.62
C PRO A 63 -12.68 -11.56 26.09
N ILE A 64 -12.11 -10.64 26.89
CA ILE A 64 -11.93 -9.23 26.52
C ILE A 64 -10.63 -9.05 25.71
N ILE A 65 -9.59 -9.82 26.05
CA ILE A 65 -8.29 -9.76 25.38
C ILE A 65 -8.08 -10.99 24.54
N ARG A 66 -7.77 -10.79 23.27
CA ARG A 66 -7.34 -11.82 22.34
C ARG A 66 -5.93 -11.52 21.85
N GLY A 67 -5.01 -12.46 22.02
CA GLY A 67 -3.61 -12.32 21.60
C GLY A 67 -3.31 -13.16 20.35
N ILE A 68 -2.51 -12.60 19.44
CA ILE A 68 -1.93 -13.28 18.28
C ILE A 68 -0.43 -13.02 18.27
N CYS A 69 0.39 -14.06 18.15
CA CYS A 69 1.84 -13.92 18.12
C CYS A 69 2.44 -14.48 16.82
N PHE A 70 3.13 -13.65 16.10
CA PHE A 70 3.84 -14.06 14.89
C PHE A 70 5.21 -14.70 15.24
N ARG A 71 5.65 -15.62 14.41
CA ARG A 71 6.98 -16.26 14.56
C ARG A 71 8.15 -15.31 14.28
N ARG A 72 7.94 -14.29 13.45
CA ARG A 72 8.90 -13.23 13.10
C ARG A 72 8.15 -11.95 12.75
N ASN A 73 8.87 -10.85 12.58
CA ASN A 73 8.29 -9.62 12.10
C ASN A 73 7.87 -9.75 10.62
N TYR A 74 6.58 -9.52 10.35
CA TYR A 74 5.96 -9.46 9.02
C TYR A 74 5.51 -8.06 8.65
N GLY A 75 5.56 -7.11 9.60
CA GLY A 75 5.14 -5.73 9.42
C GLY A 75 3.71 -5.44 9.86
N LYS A 76 3.45 -4.14 10.07
CA LYS A 76 2.18 -3.64 10.61
C LYS A 76 0.95 -4.07 9.80
N SER A 77 1.06 -4.13 8.48
CA SER A 77 -0.05 -4.55 7.62
C SER A 77 -0.51 -5.97 7.89
N ALA A 78 0.44 -6.90 8.07
CA ALA A 78 0.17 -8.29 8.41
C ALA A 78 -0.52 -8.39 9.78
N ALA A 79 -0.03 -7.64 10.78
CA ALA A 79 -0.62 -7.62 12.11
C ALA A 79 -2.07 -7.10 12.08
N LEU A 80 -2.32 -6.01 11.35
CA LEU A 80 -3.66 -5.46 11.17
C LEU A 80 -4.58 -6.43 10.44
N PHE A 81 -4.11 -7.07 9.37
CA PHE A 81 -4.90 -8.04 8.62
C PHE A 81 -5.37 -9.20 9.52
N CYS A 82 -4.45 -9.83 10.27
CA CYS A 82 -4.83 -10.89 11.19
C CYS A 82 -5.78 -10.43 12.31
N GLY A 83 -5.58 -9.21 12.80
CA GLY A 83 -6.50 -8.60 13.76
C GLY A 83 -7.88 -8.35 13.18
N PHE A 84 -7.97 -7.87 11.94
CA PHE A 84 -9.23 -7.65 11.22
C PHE A 84 -10.00 -8.95 10.98
N GLU A 85 -9.30 -10.04 10.64
CA GLU A 85 -9.91 -11.36 10.47
C GLU A 85 -10.57 -11.86 11.76
N LYS A 86 -10.04 -11.52 12.92
CA LYS A 86 -10.56 -11.97 14.23
C LYS A 86 -11.56 -11.02 14.86
N ALA A 87 -11.66 -9.79 14.37
CA ALA A 87 -12.56 -8.77 14.91
C ALA A 87 -14.04 -9.17 14.77
N GLN A 88 -14.79 -9.06 15.87
CA GLN A 88 -16.22 -9.42 15.98
C GLN A 88 -17.12 -8.23 16.29
N GLY A 89 -16.56 -7.09 16.71
CA GLY A 89 -17.31 -5.87 16.98
C GLY A 89 -17.93 -5.27 15.72
N ASP A 90 -19.04 -4.58 15.86
CA ASP A 90 -19.71 -3.86 14.75
C ASP A 90 -18.79 -2.78 14.16
N VAL A 91 -18.02 -2.13 15.03
CA VAL A 91 -17.00 -1.15 14.68
C VAL A 91 -15.63 -1.67 15.06
N VAL A 92 -14.71 -1.66 14.12
CA VAL A 92 -13.31 -2.02 14.35
C VAL A 92 -12.47 -0.75 14.43
N ILE A 93 -11.68 -0.60 15.49
CA ILE A 93 -10.81 0.57 15.67
C ILE A 93 -9.36 0.12 15.74
N THR A 94 -8.50 0.69 14.90
CA THR A 94 -7.06 0.47 14.99
C THR A 94 -6.40 1.53 15.88
N MET A 95 -5.42 1.13 16.69
CA MET A 95 -4.65 2.01 17.56
C MET A 95 -3.20 1.57 17.63
N ASP A 96 -2.26 2.52 17.76
CA ASP A 96 -0.84 2.22 17.95
C ASP A 96 -0.53 1.90 19.41
N ALA A 97 0.45 1.02 19.65
CA ALA A 97 0.79 0.54 21.00
C ALA A 97 1.64 1.53 21.83
N ASP A 98 2.05 2.67 21.25
CA ASP A 98 3.07 3.57 21.80
C ASP A 98 2.54 4.70 22.71
N LEU A 99 1.28 4.63 23.13
CA LEU A 99 0.58 5.63 23.94
C LEU A 99 0.52 7.04 23.34
N GLN A 100 0.71 7.18 22.02
CA GLN A 100 0.59 8.48 21.37
C GLN A 100 -0.85 8.81 20.95
N ASP A 101 -1.67 7.81 20.71
CA ASP A 101 -3.09 7.96 20.41
C ASP A 101 -3.89 7.96 21.73
N ASP A 102 -4.86 8.87 21.86
CA ASP A 102 -5.67 9.02 23.07
C ASP A 102 -6.88 8.08 23.06
N PRO A 103 -7.03 7.17 24.05
CA PRO A 103 -8.21 6.33 24.17
C PRO A 103 -9.54 7.09 24.31
N GLN A 104 -9.54 8.34 24.79
CA GLN A 104 -10.72 9.18 24.90
C GLN A 104 -11.41 9.46 23.56
N GLU A 105 -10.72 9.24 22.45
CA GLU A 105 -11.27 9.42 21.11
C GLU A 105 -12.16 8.24 20.65
N LEU A 106 -12.07 7.07 21.31
CA LEU A 106 -12.75 5.84 20.88
C LEU A 106 -14.29 5.95 20.84
N PRO A 107 -14.96 6.49 21.87
CA PRO A 107 -16.42 6.57 21.85
C PRO A 107 -16.96 7.44 20.72
N GLU A 108 -16.29 8.56 20.44
CA GLU A 108 -16.73 9.46 19.38
C GLU A 108 -16.46 8.86 17.98
N LEU A 109 -15.33 8.17 17.80
CA LEU A 109 -15.06 7.44 16.57
C LEU A 109 -16.09 6.33 16.32
N TYR A 110 -16.50 5.61 17.38
CA TYR A 110 -17.59 4.64 17.34
C TYR A 110 -18.89 5.29 16.90
N ARG A 111 -19.26 6.41 17.52
CA ARG A 111 -20.50 7.16 17.23
C ARG A 111 -20.54 7.58 15.75
N MET A 112 -19.45 8.12 15.22
CA MET A 112 -19.36 8.54 13.81
C MET A 112 -19.60 7.37 12.86
N VAL A 113 -19.01 6.20 13.12
CA VAL A 113 -19.20 5.03 12.25
C VAL A 113 -20.60 4.43 12.42
N LYS A 114 -21.05 4.23 13.68
CA LYS A 114 -22.30 3.51 13.97
C LYS A 114 -23.55 4.36 13.74
N GLU A 115 -23.54 5.63 14.18
CA GLU A 115 -24.71 6.49 14.18
C GLU A 115 -24.73 7.44 12.97
N GLU A 116 -23.59 8.04 12.59
CA GLU A 116 -23.52 8.94 11.43
C GLU A 116 -23.32 8.17 10.11
N GLY A 117 -23.08 6.85 10.18
CA GLY A 117 -23.06 5.97 9.02
C GLY A 117 -21.79 6.03 8.17
N TYR A 118 -20.69 6.60 8.68
CA TYR A 118 -19.41 6.54 7.99
C TYR A 118 -18.95 5.10 7.82
N ASP A 119 -18.39 4.77 6.64
CA ASP A 119 -17.78 3.48 6.39
C ASP A 119 -16.41 3.38 7.08
N LEU A 120 -15.70 4.51 7.10
CA LEU A 120 -14.39 4.67 7.72
C LEU A 120 -14.22 6.11 8.22
N VAL A 121 -13.64 6.26 9.42
CA VAL A 121 -13.21 7.54 9.96
C VAL A 121 -11.74 7.47 10.28
N SER A 122 -10.93 8.37 9.69
CA SER A 122 -9.49 8.48 9.97
C SER A 122 -9.23 9.57 10.98
N GLY A 123 -8.38 9.31 11.97
CA GLY A 123 -7.89 10.38 12.83
C GLY A 123 -7.00 11.36 12.06
N TRP A 124 -7.04 12.63 12.45
CA TRP A 124 -6.17 13.68 11.94
C TRP A 124 -5.36 14.32 13.06
N LYS A 125 -4.05 14.07 13.07
CA LYS A 125 -3.09 14.65 14.04
C LYS A 125 -2.79 16.11 13.67
N LYS A 126 -3.73 17.02 14.03
CA LYS A 126 -3.64 18.44 13.66
C LYS A 126 -2.43 19.14 14.30
N LYS A 127 -2.08 18.78 15.55
CA LYS A 127 -0.86 19.24 16.24
C LYS A 127 0.08 18.05 16.40
N ARG A 128 1.22 18.08 15.72
CA ARG A 128 2.30 17.09 15.89
C ARG A 128 3.40 17.69 16.74
N TYR A 129 3.80 16.98 17.78
CA TYR A 129 4.91 17.39 18.68
C TYR A 129 6.29 16.99 18.13
N ASP A 130 6.37 16.52 16.89
CA ASP A 130 7.62 16.16 16.21
C ASP A 130 8.38 17.38 15.66
N ASN A 131 9.71 17.25 15.47
CA ASN A 131 10.59 18.31 14.95
C ASN A 131 10.11 18.87 13.61
N ARG A 132 9.89 20.20 13.54
CA ARG A 132 9.23 20.91 12.44
C ARG A 132 9.95 20.80 11.09
N LEU A 133 11.27 20.80 11.05
CA LEU A 133 12.04 20.92 9.80
C LEU A 133 12.35 19.57 9.14
N THR A 134 12.65 18.52 9.92
CA THR A 134 13.09 17.23 9.36
C THR A 134 11.94 16.27 9.07
N LYS A 135 10.79 16.42 9.72
CA LYS A 135 9.64 15.50 9.56
C LYS A 135 8.41 16.13 8.95
N ASN A 136 8.13 17.42 9.19
CA ASN A 136 6.86 18.03 8.75
C ASN A 136 6.80 18.40 7.27
N LEU A 137 7.89 18.90 6.66
CA LEU A 137 7.90 19.28 5.26
C LEU A 137 7.82 18.05 4.33
N PRO A 138 8.66 17.02 4.50
CA PRO A 138 8.53 15.79 3.71
C PRO A 138 7.16 15.11 3.87
N SER A 139 6.60 15.13 5.09
CA SER A 139 5.26 14.56 5.35
C SER A 139 4.14 15.34 4.63
N LYS A 140 4.24 16.67 4.52
CA LYS A 140 3.26 17.49 3.78
C LYS A 140 3.29 17.20 2.27
N ILE A 141 4.50 17.10 1.69
CA ILE A 141 4.67 16.77 0.27
C ILE A 141 4.14 15.36 0.00
N TYR A 142 4.51 14.40 0.84
CA TYR A 142 4.02 13.02 0.75
C TYR A 142 2.48 12.96 0.82
N ASN A 143 1.86 13.60 1.80
CA ASN A 143 0.40 13.61 1.92
C ASN A 143 -0.29 14.32 0.74
N ALA A 144 0.32 15.36 0.17
CA ALA A 144 -0.20 16.01 -1.03
C ALA A 144 -0.16 15.07 -2.25
N THR A 145 0.97 14.39 -2.47
CA THR A 145 1.13 13.40 -3.54
C THR A 145 0.20 12.20 -3.31
N ALA A 146 0.08 11.72 -2.08
CA ALA A 146 -0.82 10.63 -1.73
C ALA A 146 -2.29 11.00 -2.03
N ARG A 147 -2.74 12.21 -1.65
CA ARG A 147 -4.09 12.69 -1.98
C ARG A 147 -4.33 12.76 -3.49
N TRP A 148 -3.36 13.23 -4.26
CA TRP A 148 -3.47 13.30 -5.72
C TRP A 148 -3.59 11.91 -6.35
N VAL A 149 -2.76 10.95 -5.91
CA VAL A 149 -2.78 9.57 -6.39
C VAL A 149 -4.05 8.84 -5.98
N THR A 150 -4.41 8.90 -4.69
CA THR A 150 -5.54 8.13 -4.11
C THR A 150 -6.89 8.83 -4.30
N LYS A 151 -6.89 10.09 -4.74
CA LYS A 151 -8.10 10.93 -4.87
C LYS A 151 -8.93 10.95 -3.57
N THR A 152 -8.27 10.90 -2.41
CA THR A 152 -8.89 11.03 -1.09
C THR A 152 -8.77 12.47 -0.58
N LYS A 153 -9.73 12.92 0.24
CA LYS A 153 -9.71 14.27 0.82
C LYS A 153 -9.04 14.34 2.19
N LEU A 154 -8.45 13.22 2.67
CA LEU A 154 -7.86 13.13 4.00
C LEU A 154 -6.59 14.01 4.13
N HIS A 155 -6.46 14.69 5.27
CA HIS A 155 -5.29 15.49 5.60
C HIS A 155 -4.13 14.63 6.12
N ASP A 156 -4.44 13.53 6.83
CA ASP A 156 -3.44 12.63 7.41
C ASP A 156 -3.71 11.16 7.05
N MET A 157 -3.02 10.67 6.03
CA MET A 157 -3.09 9.25 5.62
C MET A 157 -2.40 8.31 6.62
N ASN A 158 -1.44 8.83 7.39
CA ASN A 158 -0.55 8.03 8.26
C ASN A 158 -1.05 7.90 9.71
N CYS A 159 -2.20 8.45 10.06
CA CYS A 159 -2.74 8.28 11.41
C CYS A 159 -3.01 6.80 11.69
N GLY A 160 -2.51 6.27 12.83
CA GLY A 160 -2.76 4.89 13.28
C GLY A 160 -4.19 4.70 13.78
N LEU A 161 -4.74 5.74 14.41
CA LEU A 161 -6.09 5.73 14.96
C LEU A 161 -7.13 5.90 13.85
N LYS A 162 -7.86 4.84 13.55
CA LYS A 162 -8.94 4.81 12.56
C LYS A 162 -10.05 3.89 13.03
N ALA A 163 -11.29 4.24 12.71
CA ALA A 163 -12.47 3.42 12.95
C ALA A 163 -13.11 2.99 11.63
N TYR A 164 -13.64 1.79 11.59
CA TYR A 164 -14.21 1.15 10.40
C TYR A 164 -15.49 0.41 10.75
N LYS A 165 -16.45 0.34 9.84
CA LYS A 165 -17.44 -0.73 9.90
C LYS A 165 -16.75 -2.08 9.77
N ASN A 166 -17.22 -3.09 10.50
CA ASN A 166 -16.65 -4.44 10.44
C ASN A 166 -16.59 -4.99 9.00
N GLU A 167 -17.66 -4.78 8.23
CA GLU A 167 -17.73 -5.21 6.82
C GLU A 167 -16.59 -4.62 5.96
N VAL A 168 -16.12 -3.39 6.24
CA VAL A 168 -15.01 -2.77 5.51
C VAL A 168 -13.74 -3.56 5.70
N VAL A 169 -13.36 -3.85 6.96
CA VAL A 169 -12.11 -4.56 7.26
C VAL A 169 -12.13 -6.02 6.80
N LYS A 170 -13.32 -6.64 6.68
CA LYS A 170 -13.49 -7.99 6.14
C LYS A 170 -13.38 -8.06 4.60
N ASN A 171 -13.66 -6.95 3.92
CA ASN A 171 -13.66 -6.89 2.45
C ASN A 171 -12.42 -6.23 1.85
N ILE A 172 -11.47 -5.76 2.66
CA ILE A 172 -10.20 -5.21 2.18
C ILE A 172 -9.03 -6.13 2.49
N GLU A 173 -8.08 -6.17 1.58
CA GLU A 173 -6.85 -6.93 1.74
C GLU A 173 -5.70 -5.97 2.06
N VAL A 174 -5.13 -6.09 3.28
CA VAL A 174 -4.04 -5.24 3.76
C VAL A 174 -2.74 -6.02 3.77
N TYR A 175 -1.82 -5.72 2.86
CA TYR A 175 -0.53 -6.40 2.71
C TYR A 175 0.64 -5.42 2.51
N GLY A 176 1.88 -5.87 2.62
CA GLY A 176 3.07 -5.03 2.45
C GLY A 176 3.03 -3.79 3.35
N GLU A 177 3.19 -2.61 2.79
CA GLU A 177 3.09 -1.32 3.51
C GLU A 177 1.70 -0.65 3.37
N MET A 178 0.66 -1.40 2.96
CA MET A 178 -0.66 -0.86 2.63
C MET A 178 -1.46 -0.37 3.84
N HIS A 179 -1.02 -0.60 5.07
CA HIS A 179 -1.67 -0.10 6.30
C HIS A 179 -1.90 1.42 6.29
N ARG A 180 -1.07 2.19 5.56
CA ARG A 180 -1.22 3.65 5.41
C ARG A 180 -2.34 4.01 4.45
N TYR A 181 -2.67 3.12 3.54
CA TYR A 181 -3.60 3.33 2.44
C TYR A 181 -4.93 2.61 2.61
N ILE A 182 -5.25 2.15 3.83
CA ILE A 182 -6.52 1.49 4.13
C ILE A 182 -7.73 2.34 3.68
N PRO A 183 -7.76 3.69 3.88
CA PRO A 183 -8.86 4.50 3.35
C PRO A 183 -9.01 4.43 1.83
N PHE A 184 -7.89 4.29 1.12
CA PHE A 184 -7.90 4.10 -0.32
C PHE A 184 -8.39 2.70 -0.70
N LEU A 185 -7.93 1.64 -0.01
CA LEU A 185 -8.39 0.27 -0.23
C LEU A 185 -9.89 0.14 0.01
N ALA A 186 -10.41 0.77 1.07
CA ALA A 186 -11.83 0.82 1.37
C ALA A 186 -12.61 1.49 0.22
N LYS A 187 -12.13 2.62 -0.29
CA LYS A 187 -12.74 3.32 -1.42
C LYS A 187 -12.78 2.46 -2.69
N GLU A 188 -11.69 1.75 -3.01
CA GLU A 188 -11.63 0.83 -4.16
C GLU A 188 -12.57 -0.38 -4.00
N ALA A 189 -12.81 -0.81 -2.74
CA ALA A 189 -13.80 -1.84 -2.42
C ALA A 189 -15.26 -1.33 -2.45
N GLY A 190 -15.47 -0.03 -2.73
CA GLY A 190 -16.81 0.58 -2.86
C GLY A 190 -17.30 1.35 -1.62
N TYR A 191 -16.52 1.40 -0.53
CA TYR A 191 -16.84 2.14 0.69
C TYR A 191 -16.40 3.60 0.55
N THR A 192 -17.32 4.47 0.18
CA THR A 192 -17.00 5.86 -0.22
C THR A 192 -17.28 6.90 0.84
N ASN A 193 -18.06 6.55 1.88
CA ASN A 193 -18.38 7.48 2.99
C ASN A 193 -17.25 7.50 4.01
N ILE A 194 -16.15 8.21 3.66
CA ILE A 194 -14.92 8.30 4.46
C ILE A 194 -14.83 9.66 5.13
N GLY A 195 -14.84 9.66 6.46
CA GLY A 195 -14.70 10.84 7.32
C GLY A 195 -13.29 11.03 7.87
N GLU A 196 -13.04 12.20 8.43
CA GLU A 196 -11.81 12.53 9.15
C GLU A 196 -12.15 13.30 10.43
N LYS A 197 -11.51 12.94 11.55
CA LYS A 197 -11.70 13.59 12.84
C LYS A 197 -10.36 14.12 13.37
N PRO A 198 -10.25 15.40 13.76
CA PRO A 198 -9.11 15.87 14.53
C PRO A 198 -9.00 15.11 15.86
N VAL A 199 -7.84 14.49 16.12
CA VAL A 199 -7.60 13.69 17.33
C VAL A 199 -6.44 14.25 18.15
N HIS A 200 -6.51 14.03 19.46
CA HIS A 200 -5.41 14.35 20.35
C HIS A 200 -4.25 13.38 20.15
N HIS A 201 -3.03 13.91 20.14
CA HIS A 201 -1.82 13.11 19.98
C HIS A 201 -0.82 13.48 21.07
N HIS A 202 -0.44 12.49 21.86
CA HIS A 202 0.49 12.65 22.97
C HIS A 202 1.95 12.49 22.51
N LYS A 203 2.88 12.97 23.31
CA LYS A 203 4.29 12.65 23.12
C LYS A 203 4.51 11.19 23.51
N ARG A 204 5.37 10.50 22.75
CA ARG A 204 5.79 9.13 23.08
C ARG A 204 6.36 9.09 24.49
N LYS A 205 5.87 8.16 25.31
CA LYS A 205 6.26 8.02 26.72
C LYS A 205 7.42 7.02 26.87
N TYR A 206 7.39 5.92 26.12
CA TYR A 206 8.38 4.82 26.19
C TYR A 206 9.04 4.59 24.84
N GLY A 207 10.26 4.03 24.85
CA GLY A 207 11.00 3.61 23.67
C GLY A 207 11.48 4.74 22.75
N SER A 208 12.07 4.37 21.63
CA SER A 208 12.55 5.29 20.60
C SER A 208 11.86 5.06 19.25
N SER A 209 11.78 6.11 18.44
CA SER A 209 11.22 5.98 17.09
C SER A 209 12.10 5.09 16.20
N LYS A 210 11.57 3.97 15.74
CA LYS A 210 12.26 2.98 14.88
C LYS A 210 12.30 3.37 13.40
N PHE A 211 11.92 4.62 13.04
CA PHE A 211 11.75 5.06 11.65
C PHE A 211 12.97 5.81 11.11
N GLY A 212 13.61 5.27 10.07
CA GLY A 212 14.73 5.86 9.33
C GLY A 212 14.32 6.60 8.04
N MET A 213 15.33 7.19 7.35
CA MET A 213 15.18 7.89 6.04
C MET A 213 14.65 6.98 4.91
N SER A 214 14.90 5.67 4.97
CA SER A 214 14.39 4.67 4.02
C SER A 214 12.87 4.70 3.87
N ARG A 215 12.15 5.14 4.90
CA ARG A 215 10.68 5.26 4.88
C ARG A 215 10.16 6.21 3.79
N PHE A 216 10.91 7.27 3.47
CA PHE A 216 10.48 8.21 2.42
C PHE A 216 10.60 7.59 1.04
N VAL A 217 11.74 6.93 0.76
CA VAL A 217 11.94 6.24 -0.52
C VAL A 217 10.90 5.14 -0.70
N ASN A 218 10.73 4.30 0.32
CA ASN A 218 9.72 3.23 0.30
C ASN A 218 8.30 3.79 0.13
N GLY A 219 7.97 4.89 0.83
CA GLY A 219 6.66 5.52 0.70
C GLY A 219 6.35 6.03 -0.72
N TYR A 220 7.34 6.56 -1.45
CA TYR A 220 7.14 6.94 -2.86
C TYR A 220 7.02 5.74 -3.78
N LEU A 221 7.80 4.68 -3.55
CA LEU A 221 7.68 3.42 -4.30
C LEU A 221 6.30 2.78 -4.06
N ASP A 222 5.81 2.82 -2.83
CA ASP A 222 4.46 2.36 -2.48
C ASP A 222 3.38 3.17 -3.22
N LEU A 223 3.52 4.50 -3.29
CA LEU A 223 2.60 5.35 -4.05
C LEU A 223 2.62 5.05 -5.54
N MET A 224 3.79 4.83 -6.13
CA MET A 224 3.91 4.40 -7.53
C MET A 224 3.23 3.06 -7.76
N THR A 225 3.45 2.11 -6.85
CA THR A 225 2.82 0.79 -6.89
C THR A 225 1.31 0.91 -6.79
N LEU A 226 0.79 1.73 -5.85
CA LEU A 226 -0.65 1.98 -5.72
C LEU A 226 -1.24 2.60 -6.98
N TRP A 227 -0.60 3.63 -7.53
CA TRP A 227 -1.05 4.25 -8.77
C TRP A 227 -1.10 3.25 -9.92
N PHE A 228 -0.06 2.42 -10.02
CA PHE A 228 0.01 1.38 -11.05
C PHE A 228 -1.10 0.34 -10.85
N LEU A 229 -1.25 -0.19 -9.63
CA LEU A 229 -2.26 -1.21 -9.31
C LEU A 229 -3.68 -0.67 -9.49
N GLN A 230 -3.94 0.58 -9.07
CA GLN A 230 -5.24 1.22 -9.27
C GLN A 230 -5.61 1.32 -10.74
N LYS A 231 -4.67 1.79 -11.56
CA LYS A 231 -4.95 2.08 -12.97
C LYS A 231 -4.87 0.85 -13.86
N PHE A 232 -3.94 -0.05 -13.56
CA PHE A 232 -3.58 -1.17 -14.42
C PHE A 232 -3.62 -2.54 -13.75
N GLY A 233 -3.78 -2.62 -12.42
CA GLY A 233 -3.71 -3.87 -11.66
C GLY A 233 -4.72 -4.93 -12.10
N LYS A 234 -5.90 -4.50 -12.55
CA LYS A 234 -6.93 -5.40 -13.12
C LYS A 234 -6.75 -5.66 -14.60
N LYS A 235 -5.98 -4.84 -15.33
CA LYS A 235 -5.80 -4.88 -16.78
C LYS A 235 -4.38 -4.42 -17.19
N PRO A 236 -3.30 -5.07 -16.73
CA PRO A 236 -1.93 -4.65 -17.03
C PRO A 236 -1.63 -4.69 -18.54
N MET A 237 -2.31 -5.55 -19.29
CA MET A 237 -2.20 -5.62 -20.74
C MET A 237 -2.58 -4.30 -21.44
N HIS A 238 -3.46 -3.48 -20.86
CA HIS A 238 -3.80 -2.17 -21.44
C HIS A 238 -2.65 -1.18 -21.43
N LEU A 239 -1.72 -1.26 -20.45
CA LEU A 239 -0.54 -0.43 -20.46
C LEU A 239 0.57 -1.02 -21.34
N PHE A 240 1.02 -2.20 -20.99
CA PHE A 240 2.17 -2.82 -21.63
C PHE A 240 1.87 -3.25 -23.06
N GLY A 241 0.67 -3.77 -23.33
CA GLY A 241 0.25 -4.16 -24.66
C GLY A 241 0.14 -2.98 -25.63
N VAL A 242 -0.45 -1.87 -25.21
CA VAL A 242 -0.58 -0.66 -26.06
C VAL A 242 0.80 -0.10 -26.40
N TRP A 243 1.64 0.15 -25.38
CA TRP A 243 2.98 0.67 -25.62
C TRP A 243 3.88 -0.30 -26.37
N GLY A 244 3.78 -1.61 -26.07
CA GLY A 244 4.51 -2.65 -26.79
C GLY A 244 4.15 -2.69 -28.27
N THR A 245 2.85 -2.71 -28.59
CA THR A 245 2.37 -2.69 -29.97
C THR A 245 2.78 -1.41 -30.72
N LEU A 246 2.68 -0.27 -30.06
CA LEU A 246 3.04 1.03 -30.64
C LEU A 246 4.54 1.10 -30.95
N MET A 247 5.40 0.66 -30.03
CA MET A 247 6.84 0.58 -30.26
C MET A 247 7.20 -0.41 -31.38
N PHE A 248 6.55 -1.58 -31.40
CA PHE A 248 6.72 -2.57 -32.46
C PHE A 248 6.39 -1.98 -33.84
N LEU A 249 5.26 -1.27 -33.96
CA LEU A 249 4.83 -0.67 -35.23
C LEU A 249 5.76 0.47 -35.65
N ILE A 250 6.18 1.35 -34.73
CA ILE A 250 7.10 2.44 -35.04
C ILE A 250 8.47 1.91 -35.48
N GLY A 251 9.05 1.00 -34.71
CA GLY A 251 10.34 0.42 -35.04
C GLY A 251 10.29 -0.37 -36.35
N GLY A 252 9.22 -1.14 -36.58
CA GLY A 252 8.97 -1.85 -37.84
C GLY A 252 8.83 -0.92 -39.03
N ALA A 253 8.07 0.19 -38.87
CA ALA A 253 7.91 1.19 -39.94
C ALA A 253 9.25 1.88 -40.29
N ILE A 254 10.08 2.23 -39.28
CA ILE A 254 11.39 2.80 -39.52
C ILE A 254 12.30 1.82 -40.26
N ALA A 255 12.35 0.56 -39.81
CA ALA A 255 13.14 -0.48 -40.43
C ALA A 255 12.71 -0.73 -41.90
N LEU A 256 11.40 -0.83 -42.12
CA LEU A 256 10.83 -1.02 -43.45
C LEU A 256 11.12 0.17 -44.35
N TRP A 257 11.00 1.41 -43.83
CA TRP A 257 11.32 2.62 -44.59
C TRP A 257 12.80 2.63 -45.03
N ILE A 258 13.74 2.26 -44.18
CA ILE A 258 15.17 2.17 -44.50
C ILE A 258 15.40 1.14 -45.61
N ILE A 259 14.75 -0.03 -45.52
CA ILE A 259 14.87 -1.10 -46.52
C ILE A 259 14.31 -0.64 -47.88
N ILE A 260 13.09 -0.11 -47.92
CA ILE A 260 12.45 0.39 -49.12
C ILE A 260 13.30 1.50 -49.77
N ARG A 261 13.74 2.49 -48.96
CA ARG A 261 14.61 3.58 -49.44
C ARG A 261 15.88 3.04 -50.10
N LYS A 262 16.51 2.01 -49.50
CA LYS A 262 17.70 1.37 -50.09
C LYS A 262 17.37 0.70 -51.44
N LEU A 263 16.28 -0.06 -51.51
CA LEU A 263 15.87 -0.72 -52.74
C LEU A 263 15.56 0.28 -53.86
N VAL A 264 14.86 1.36 -53.55
CA VAL A 264 14.58 2.45 -54.51
C VAL A 264 15.87 3.11 -55.02
N LEU A 265 16.77 3.45 -54.11
CA LEU A 265 18.08 4.00 -54.48
C LEU A 265 18.93 3.05 -55.32
N GLN A 266 18.92 1.75 -55.01
CA GLN A 266 19.60 0.74 -55.82
C GLN A 266 19.00 0.64 -57.22
N ALA A 267 17.66 0.62 -57.35
CA ALA A 267 16.98 0.57 -58.64
C ALA A 267 17.27 1.83 -59.48
N GLN A 268 17.21 3.01 -58.91
CA GLN A 268 17.57 4.27 -59.59
C GLN A 268 18.98 4.30 -60.07
N MET A 269 19.94 3.80 -59.26
CA MET A 269 21.34 3.77 -59.66
C MET A 269 21.60 2.77 -60.76
N GLN A 270 20.93 1.59 -60.69
CA GLN A 270 21.07 0.59 -61.74
C GLN A 270 20.53 1.09 -63.07
N ALA A 271 19.49 1.87 -63.05
CA ALA A 271 18.96 2.56 -64.26
C ALA A 271 19.93 3.62 -64.80
N GLN A 272 20.61 4.39 -63.95
CA GLN A 272 21.61 5.36 -64.37
C GLN A 272 22.94 4.74 -64.85
N LEU A 273 23.37 3.64 -64.26
CA LEU A 273 24.52 2.85 -64.71
C LEU A 273 24.31 2.32 -66.14
N ASN A 274 23.12 1.83 -66.43
CA ASN A 274 22.78 1.36 -67.78
C ASN A 274 22.78 2.48 -68.82
N LEU A 275 22.57 3.73 -68.40
CA LEU A 275 22.55 4.91 -69.28
C LEU A 275 23.95 5.56 -69.48
N ASN A 276 24.82 5.56 -68.46
CA ASN A 276 26.02 6.44 -68.46
C ASN A 276 27.38 5.68 -68.31
N GLY A 277 27.40 4.33 -68.22
CA GLY A 277 28.64 3.52 -68.23
C GLY A 277 29.61 3.72 -67.03
N VAL A 278 29.12 4.26 -65.91
CA VAL A 278 29.91 4.52 -64.69
C VAL A 278 29.86 3.32 -63.72
N THR A 279 31.02 2.78 -63.36
CA THR A 279 31.10 1.42 -62.83
C THR A 279 31.26 1.30 -61.30
N ASP A 280 31.29 2.33 -60.45
CA ASP A 280 31.43 2.09 -59.00
C ASP A 280 30.80 3.22 -58.14
N ILE A 281 29.60 3.01 -57.70
CA ILE A 281 29.04 3.76 -56.55
C ILE A 281 28.61 2.77 -55.45
N LYS A 282 29.42 2.71 -54.40
CA LYS A 282 29.15 1.85 -53.25
C LYS A 282 28.03 2.46 -52.37
N LEU A 283 26.84 1.91 -52.46
CA LEU A 283 25.72 2.29 -51.57
C LEU A 283 25.97 1.75 -50.16
N ARG A 284 25.77 2.59 -49.14
CA ARG A 284 25.76 2.16 -47.74
C ARG A 284 24.82 1.00 -47.52
N GLY A 285 25.25 -0.04 -46.83
CA GLY A 285 24.41 -1.14 -46.40
C GLY A 285 23.26 -0.69 -45.48
N VAL A 286 22.21 -1.46 -45.36
CA VAL A 286 21.14 -1.21 -44.34
C VAL A 286 21.76 -1.28 -42.95
N THR A 287 22.66 -2.24 -42.76
CA THR A 287 23.39 -2.44 -41.50
C THR A 287 24.45 -1.37 -41.19
N ASP A 288 24.83 -0.56 -42.18
CA ASP A 288 25.79 0.55 -41.96
C ASP A 288 25.11 1.83 -41.45
N GLN A 289 23.79 1.79 -41.25
CA GLN A 289 22.99 2.90 -40.77
C GLN A 289 22.67 2.75 -39.30
N PRO A 290 23.13 3.64 -38.40
CA PRO A 290 22.82 3.57 -36.97
C PRO A 290 21.29 3.52 -36.66
N LEU A 291 20.50 4.22 -37.48
CA LEU A 291 19.05 4.25 -37.34
C LEU A 291 18.38 2.86 -37.48
N PHE A 292 18.99 1.95 -38.26
CA PHE A 292 18.50 0.57 -38.37
C PHE A 292 18.61 -0.18 -37.04
N TYR A 293 19.72 -0.04 -36.33
CA TYR A 293 19.91 -0.66 -35.03
C TYR A 293 18.98 -0.06 -33.96
N ILE A 294 18.75 1.25 -34.00
CA ILE A 294 17.76 1.91 -33.14
C ILE A 294 16.37 1.35 -33.40
N ALA A 295 15.97 1.20 -34.67
CA ALA A 295 14.69 0.63 -35.04
C ALA A 295 14.55 -0.80 -34.54
N LEU A 296 15.58 -1.63 -34.68
CA LEU A 296 15.60 -3.01 -34.20
C LEU A 296 15.44 -3.08 -32.67
N VAL A 297 16.18 -2.25 -31.93
CA VAL A 297 16.07 -2.16 -30.46
C VAL A 297 14.64 -1.78 -30.06
N VAL A 298 14.03 -0.80 -30.71
CA VAL A 298 12.65 -0.37 -30.45
C VAL A 298 11.65 -1.50 -30.69
N VAL A 299 11.82 -2.29 -31.77
CA VAL A 299 11.00 -3.49 -32.06
C VAL A 299 11.14 -4.51 -30.93
N VAL A 300 12.39 -4.83 -30.53
CA VAL A 300 12.66 -5.83 -29.47
C VAL A 300 12.02 -5.38 -28.15
N ILE A 301 12.20 -4.11 -27.75
CA ILE A 301 11.57 -3.55 -26.56
C ILE A 301 10.06 -3.63 -26.65
N GLY A 302 9.48 -3.35 -27.84
CA GLY A 302 8.04 -3.45 -28.08
C GLY A 302 7.50 -4.87 -27.84
N VAL A 303 8.19 -5.88 -28.36
CA VAL A 303 7.85 -7.29 -28.12
C VAL A 303 7.98 -7.65 -26.64
N MET A 304 9.07 -7.25 -25.99
CA MET A 304 9.28 -7.51 -24.56
C MET A 304 8.18 -6.89 -23.68
N LEU A 305 7.79 -5.65 -23.94
CA LEU A 305 6.70 -4.98 -23.21
C LEU A 305 5.38 -5.73 -23.43
N PHE A 306 5.07 -6.13 -24.67
CA PHE A 306 3.85 -6.87 -24.95
C PHE A 306 3.79 -8.20 -24.19
N LEU A 307 4.87 -8.98 -24.22
CA LEU A 307 4.97 -10.24 -23.47
C LEU A 307 4.90 -10.03 -21.97
N THR A 308 5.54 -8.98 -21.45
CA THR A 308 5.45 -8.61 -20.04
C THR A 308 4.02 -8.29 -19.62
N GLY A 309 3.27 -7.57 -20.47
CA GLY A 309 1.86 -7.29 -20.24
C GLY A 309 1.01 -8.55 -20.16
N PHE A 310 1.24 -9.51 -21.04
CA PHE A 310 0.55 -10.79 -21.06
C PHE A 310 0.86 -11.62 -19.79
N ILE A 311 2.13 -11.71 -19.40
CA ILE A 311 2.55 -12.40 -18.16
C ILE A 311 1.93 -11.73 -16.93
N ALA A 312 1.98 -10.40 -16.85
CA ALA A 312 1.39 -9.65 -15.74
C ALA A 312 -0.13 -9.87 -15.63
N GLU A 313 -0.85 -9.96 -16.75
CA GLU A 313 -2.27 -10.29 -16.79
C GLU A 313 -2.55 -11.70 -16.25
N LEU A 314 -1.74 -12.70 -16.64
CA LEU A 314 -1.87 -14.08 -16.13
C LEU A 314 -1.60 -14.15 -14.62
N ILE A 315 -0.54 -13.49 -14.14
CA ILE A 315 -0.19 -13.44 -12.71
C ILE A 315 -1.31 -12.75 -11.92
N SER A 316 -1.83 -11.63 -12.42
CA SER A 316 -2.91 -10.89 -11.77
C SER A 316 -4.18 -11.73 -11.61
N ARG A 317 -4.50 -12.57 -12.59
CA ARG A 317 -5.66 -13.48 -12.54
C ARG A 317 -5.49 -14.65 -11.58
N ASN A 318 -4.26 -15.17 -11.44
CA ASN A 318 -3.96 -16.37 -10.66
C ASN A 318 -3.45 -16.09 -9.24
N ALA A 319 -3.40 -14.83 -8.81
CA ALA A 319 -2.89 -14.46 -7.49
C ALA A 319 -3.88 -14.88 -6.38
N GLN A 320 -3.74 -16.10 -5.86
CA GLN A 320 -4.42 -16.58 -4.66
C GLN A 320 -3.44 -16.64 -3.50
N GLY A 321 -3.89 -16.25 -2.29
CA GLY A 321 -3.13 -16.50 -1.04
C GLY A 321 -2.07 -15.47 -0.67
N ARG A 322 -2.22 -14.19 -1.00
CA ARG A 322 -1.28 -13.12 -0.59
C ARG A 322 -1.11 -12.97 0.92
N ASN A 323 -2.12 -13.33 1.69
CA ASN A 323 -2.18 -13.13 3.15
C ASN A 323 -1.99 -14.43 3.95
N ASN A 324 -1.07 -15.30 3.54
CA ASN A 324 -0.73 -16.51 4.28
C ASN A 324 0.39 -16.22 5.30
N TYR A 325 0.01 -15.93 6.56
CA TYR A 325 0.94 -15.63 7.65
C TYR A 325 1.05 -16.80 8.62
N GLN A 326 2.28 -17.13 9.04
CA GLN A 326 2.51 -18.17 10.03
C GLN A 326 2.28 -17.62 11.45
N ILE A 327 1.13 -17.96 12.02
CA ILE A 327 0.79 -17.64 13.41
C ILE A 327 1.49 -18.66 14.32
N LYS A 328 2.22 -18.15 15.33
CA LYS A 328 2.88 -18.98 16.34
C LYS A 328 1.94 -19.35 17.47
N LYS A 329 1.14 -18.37 17.91
CA LYS A 329 0.17 -18.51 19.01
C LYS A 329 -1.04 -17.63 18.76
N GLU A 330 -2.21 -18.10 19.19
CA GLU A 330 -3.48 -17.39 19.19
C GLU A 330 -4.30 -17.83 20.40
N PHE A 331 -4.99 -16.93 21.10
CA PHE A 331 -5.89 -17.19 22.22
C PHE A 331 -7.01 -16.14 22.33
#